data_334fc31c9e23ca335b39d5e937b44f69
#
_entry.id   334fc31c9e23ca335b39d5e937b44f69
#
_cell.length_a   1.000
_cell.length_b   1.000
_cell.length_c   1.000
_cell.angle_alpha   90.00
_cell.angle_beta   90.00
_cell.angle_gamma   90.00
#
_symmetry.space_group_name_H-M   'P 1'
#
loop_
_entity.id
_entity.type
_entity.pdbx_description
1 polymer ?
#
loop_
_entity_poly.entity_id
_entity_poly.type
_entity_poly.pdbx_seq_one_letter_code
_entity_poly.pdbx_strand_id
1 'polypeptide(L)'
;KLDLNGTELILDADADTSITADTDDQIDIRIAGADDFTFTANTFTALSGSGVVIPDGKLTLGSTALTSNATELNQLDGKVAKTAGKESIYVPAGAMYPNTTNGCSALTQVELSNGPELKCLDFAAGADDFAQFTVAFPKSWNEGTVTFQAFWTVTGTDTGTVAWALQGVGFADNADQNSSDGFGAIVVATAKAFSGTTQDLTVSAESGAVTIRGAAVDTLTYFQIFRDISVGTT
;
A
#
# COMPACT_ATOMS: atom_id res chain seq x y z
N LYS A 1 21.38 -7.97 -54.31
CA LYS A 1 21.84 -8.27 -52.96
C LYS A 1 23.19 -7.56 -52.77
N LEU A 2 23.32 -6.68 -51.80
CA LEU A 2 24.58 -6.18 -51.27
C LEU A 2 24.95 -7.10 -50.10
N ASP A 3 26.14 -7.69 -50.14
CA ASP A 3 26.67 -8.57 -49.12
C ASP A 3 27.99 -8.01 -48.66
N LEU A 4 28.01 -7.47 -47.44
CA LEU A 4 29.17 -6.83 -46.86
C LEU A 4 30.10 -7.83 -46.15
N ASN A 5 29.63 -9.05 -45.92
CA ASN A 5 30.39 -10.16 -45.33
C ASN A 5 31.24 -9.76 -44.11
N GLY A 6 30.64 -9.04 -43.18
CA GLY A 6 31.28 -8.51 -41.96
C GLY A 6 32.10 -7.23 -42.19
N THR A 7 32.16 -6.70 -43.41
CA THR A 7 32.84 -5.43 -43.69
C THR A 7 31.95 -4.27 -43.24
N GLU A 8 32.57 -3.27 -42.65
CA GLU A 8 31.94 -2.05 -42.18
C GLU A 8 31.29 -1.23 -43.30
N LEU A 9 30.09 -0.74 -43.11
CA LEU A 9 29.45 0.26 -43.96
C LEU A 9 29.70 1.65 -43.38
N ILE A 10 30.66 2.37 -44.00
CA ILE A 10 31.03 3.74 -43.63
C ILE A 10 29.99 4.71 -44.18
N LEU A 11 29.50 5.63 -43.32
CA LEU A 11 28.41 6.56 -43.64
C LEU A 11 28.86 8.01 -43.82
N ASP A 12 30.08 8.35 -43.42
CA ASP A 12 30.64 9.70 -43.50
C ASP A 12 32.06 9.75 -44.11
N ALA A 13 32.61 10.96 -44.27
CA ALA A 13 33.84 11.18 -45.04
C ALA A 13 35.12 10.89 -44.23
N ASP A 14 35.08 10.98 -42.91
CA ASP A 14 36.23 10.72 -42.03
C ASP A 14 36.23 9.29 -41.45
N ALA A 15 35.21 8.50 -41.84
CA ALA A 15 35.10 7.07 -41.55
C ALA A 15 34.96 6.73 -40.04
N ASP A 16 34.39 7.64 -39.27
CA ASP A 16 34.15 7.43 -37.84
C ASP A 16 32.67 7.14 -37.49
N THR A 17 31.79 7.21 -38.51
CA THR A 17 30.37 6.86 -38.40
C THR A 17 30.02 5.70 -39.32
N SER A 18 29.53 4.60 -38.76
CA SER A 18 29.35 3.35 -39.51
C SER A 18 28.30 2.42 -38.93
N ILE A 19 27.97 1.39 -39.72
CA ILE A 19 27.26 0.21 -39.28
C ILE A 19 28.11 -1.01 -39.53
N THR A 20 28.34 -1.84 -38.51
CA THR A 20 29.14 -3.04 -38.63
C THR A 20 28.45 -4.28 -38.03
N ALA A 21 28.90 -5.44 -38.44
CA ALA A 21 28.51 -6.74 -37.89
C ALA A 21 29.75 -7.63 -37.77
N ASP A 22 30.80 -7.10 -37.15
CA ASP A 22 32.09 -7.77 -36.95
C ASP A 22 32.05 -8.80 -35.82
N THR A 23 31.05 -8.71 -34.95
CA THR A 23 30.72 -9.71 -33.97
C THR A 23 29.55 -10.57 -34.48
N ASP A 24 29.63 -11.89 -34.35
CA ASP A 24 28.61 -12.82 -34.82
C ASP A 24 27.28 -12.55 -34.10
N ASP A 25 26.17 -12.52 -34.85
CA ASP A 25 24.80 -12.22 -34.36
C ASP A 25 24.63 -10.82 -33.74
N GLN A 26 25.52 -9.86 -34.03
CA GLN A 26 25.46 -8.48 -33.52
C GLN A 26 25.56 -7.46 -34.66
N ILE A 27 24.81 -6.38 -34.54
CA ILE A 27 24.92 -5.18 -35.37
C ILE A 27 25.26 -4.02 -34.45
N ASP A 28 26.34 -3.31 -34.75
CA ASP A 28 26.75 -2.12 -34.04
C ASP A 28 26.56 -0.87 -34.91
N ILE A 29 26.07 0.21 -34.28
CA ILE A 29 26.01 1.54 -34.85
C ILE A 29 27.08 2.37 -34.15
N ARG A 30 28.04 2.80 -34.91
CA ARG A 30 29.18 3.61 -34.47
C ARG A 30 28.99 5.06 -34.90
N ILE A 31 29.18 5.99 -33.98
CA ILE A 31 29.12 7.43 -34.23
C ILE A 31 30.34 8.09 -33.59
N ALA A 32 31.05 8.94 -34.36
CA ALA A 32 32.23 9.66 -33.88
C ALA A 32 33.27 8.73 -33.25
N GLY A 33 33.50 7.58 -33.85
CA GLY A 33 34.58 6.64 -33.50
C GLY A 33 34.28 5.69 -32.33
N ALA A 34 33.06 5.72 -31.76
CA ALA A 34 32.64 4.81 -30.70
C ALA A 34 31.32 4.11 -31.05
N ASP A 35 31.15 2.88 -30.58
CA ASP A 35 29.86 2.19 -30.70
C ASP A 35 28.85 2.81 -29.72
N ASP A 36 27.75 3.31 -30.24
CA ASP A 36 26.69 3.97 -29.50
C ASP A 36 25.48 3.07 -29.24
N PHE A 37 25.14 2.25 -30.24
CA PHE A 37 24.00 1.35 -30.17
C PHE A 37 24.35 -0.03 -30.69
N THR A 38 23.88 -1.04 -29.99
CA THR A 38 24.05 -2.45 -30.33
C THR A 38 22.72 -3.15 -30.49
N PHE A 39 22.56 -3.95 -31.53
CA PHE A 39 21.43 -4.85 -31.74
C PHE A 39 21.92 -6.29 -31.69
N THR A 40 21.36 -7.09 -30.79
CA THR A 40 21.50 -8.56 -30.76
C THR A 40 20.14 -9.22 -30.99
N ALA A 41 20.07 -10.56 -31.01
CA ALA A 41 18.87 -11.29 -31.41
C ALA A 41 17.54 -10.81 -30.81
N ASN A 42 17.54 -10.29 -29.57
CA ASN A 42 16.31 -9.86 -28.87
C ASN A 42 16.49 -8.54 -28.11
N THR A 43 17.60 -7.81 -28.35
CA THR A 43 17.93 -6.64 -27.54
C THR A 43 18.42 -5.49 -28.40
N PHE A 44 17.93 -4.29 -28.12
CA PHE A 44 18.49 -3.00 -28.51
C PHE A 44 19.12 -2.35 -27.28
N THR A 45 20.40 -2.04 -27.34
CA THR A 45 21.16 -1.44 -26.22
C THR A 45 21.74 -0.10 -26.65
N ALA A 46 21.51 0.95 -25.87
CA ALA A 46 22.29 2.16 -25.87
C ALA A 46 23.52 1.96 -24.96
N LEU A 47 24.73 2.12 -25.48
CA LEU A 47 25.94 1.91 -24.72
C LEU A 47 26.26 3.08 -23.78
N SER A 48 27.29 2.92 -22.95
CA SER A 48 27.65 3.94 -21.95
C SER A 48 28.00 5.28 -22.63
N GLY A 49 27.31 6.33 -22.22
CA GLY A 49 27.45 7.67 -22.80
C GLY A 49 26.41 7.99 -23.86
N SER A 50 25.74 6.99 -24.41
CA SER A 50 24.68 7.15 -25.42
C SER A 50 23.30 7.13 -24.79
N GLY A 51 22.35 7.80 -25.42
CA GLY A 51 20.99 7.90 -24.90
C GLY A 51 19.91 7.74 -25.97
N VAL A 52 18.72 7.36 -25.55
CA VAL A 52 17.51 7.32 -26.39
C VAL A 52 16.55 8.39 -25.92
N VAL A 53 16.25 9.36 -26.77
CA VAL A 53 15.23 10.39 -26.48
C VAL A 53 13.90 9.96 -27.09
N ILE A 54 12.94 9.69 -26.22
CA ILE A 54 11.57 9.31 -26.63
C ILE A 54 10.63 10.41 -26.14
N PRO A 55 9.93 11.13 -27.03
CA PRO A 55 8.96 12.13 -26.62
C PRO A 55 7.82 11.53 -25.78
N ASP A 56 7.21 12.36 -24.93
CA ASP A 56 6.10 11.97 -24.06
C ASP A 56 4.97 11.28 -24.84
N GLY A 57 4.44 10.21 -24.28
CA GLY A 57 3.36 9.43 -24.88
C GLY A 57 3.77 8.57 -26.09
N LYS A 58 5.07 8.48 -26.42
CA LYS A 58 5.55 7.68 -27.57
C LYS A 58 6.18 6.36 -27.18
N LEU A 59 6.49 6.13 -25.89
CA LEU A 59 6.93 4.83 -25.41
C LEU A 59 5.73 3.92 -25.17
N THR A 60 5.70 2.78 -25.86
CA THR A 60 4.68 1.75 -25.66
C THR A 60 5.32 0.52 -25.05
N LEU A 61 4.80 0.06 -23.92
CA LEU A 61 5.21 -1.18 -23.27
C LEU A 61 4.12 -2.24 -23.49
N GLY A 62 4.46 -3.31 -24.18
CA GLY A 62 3.44 -4.26 -24.64
C GLY A 62 2.53 -3.61 -25.69
N SER A 63 1.24 -3.52 -25.40
CA SER A 63 0.26 -2.83 -26.26
C SER A 63 -0.22 -1.48 -25.71
N THR A 64 0.33 -1.03 -24.56
CA THR A 64 -0.09 0.18 -23.86
C THR A 64 1.00 1.25 -23.95
N ALA A 65 0.63 2.45 -24.42
CA ALA A 65 1.54 3.59 -24.40
C ALA A 65 1.78 4.05 -22.97
N LEU A 66 3.04 4.34 -22.63
CA LEU A 66 3.40 4.99 -21.38
C LEU A 66 3.09 6.49 -21.52
N THR A 67 2.10 6.96 -20.79
CA THR A 67 1.65 8.37 -20.82
C THR A 67 2.37 9.27 -19.82
N SER A 68 3.03 8.66 -18.81
CA SER A 68 3.80 9.40 -17.81
C SER A 68 5.03 10.07 -18.44
N ASN A 69 5.25 11.33 -18.07
CA ASN A 69 6.45 12.06 -18.47
C ASN A 69 7.65 11.72 -17.57
N ALA A 70 8.86 12.18 -17.95
CA ALA A 70 10.07 11.88 -17.21
C ALA A 70 10.06 12.38 -15.76
N THR A 71 9.42 13.53 -15.48
CA THR A 71 9.30 14.08 -14.11
C THR A 71 8.44 13.17 -13.24
N GLU A 72 7.33 12.66 -13.76
CA GLU A 72 6.45 11.73 -13.05
C GLU A 72 7.11 10.39 -12.80
N LEU A 73 7.88 9.86 -13.77
CA LEU A 73 8.65 8.63 -13.59
C LEU A 73 9.77 8.79 -12.56
N ASN A 74 10.47 9.93 -12.59
CA ASN A 74 11.56 10.21 -11.64
C ASN A 74 11.07 10.37 -10.20
N GLN A 75 9.79 10.61 -9.95
CA GLN A 75 9.23 10.57 -8.60
C GLN A 75 9.29 9.17 -7.97
N LEU A 76 9.44 8.13 -8.77
CA LEU A 76 9.60 6.75 -8.32
C LEU A 76 11.06 6.42 -7.98
N ASP A 77 12.02 7.25 -8.40
CA ASP A 77 13.44 7.05 -8.10
C ASP A 77 13.71 7.15 -6.59
N GLY A 78 14.43 6.18 -6.07
CA GLY A 78 14.69 6.07 -4.62
C GLY A 78 13.47 5.71 -3.76
N LYS A 79 12.29 5.51 -4.35
CA LYS A 79 11.14 4.98 -3.62
C LYS A 79 11.27 3.47 -3.51
N VAL A 80 11.35 2.99 -2.29
CA VAL A 80 11.16 1.55 -2.03
C VAL A 80 9.72 1.23 -2.44
N ALA A 81 9.53 0.40 -3.45
CA ALA A 81 8.23 -0.13 -3.80
C ALA A 81 7.69 -0.90 -2.58
N LYS A 82 6.96 -0.21 -1.71
CA LYS A 82 6.05 -0.88 -0.78
C LYS A 82 5.06 -1.65 -1.64
N THR A 83 4.57 -2.78 -1.14
CA THR A 83 3.60 -3.61 -1.85
C THR A 83 2.60 -2.71 -2.58
N ALA A 84 2.61 -2.75 -3.90
CA ALA A 84 1.87 -1.81 -4.72
C ALA A 84 0.41 -1.74 -4.26
N GLY A 85 -0.07 -0.53 -3.97
CA GLY A 85 -1.47 -0.28 -3.67
C GLY A 85 -1.91 -0.41 -2.20
N LYS A 86 -1.00 -0.57 -1.21
CA LYS A 86 -1.37 -0.55 0.22
C LYS A 86 -0.73 0.63 0.95
N GLU A 87 -1.55 1.49 1.50
CA GLU A 87 -1.16 2.53 2.46
C GLU A 87 -1.78 2.21 3.82
N SER A 88 -1.10 2.59 4.91
CA SER A 88 -1.61 2.36 6.26
C SER A 88 -1.98 3.68 6.93
N ILE A 89 -3.16 3.72 7.53
CA ILE A 89 -3.63 4.81 8.37
C ILE A 89 -3.58 4.32 9.81
N TYR A 90 -2.74 4.95 10.64
CA TYR A 90 -2.71 4.63 12.06
C TYR A 90 -3.74 5.48 12.81
N VAL A 91 -4.61 4.81 13.56
CA VAL A 91 -5.63 5.43 14.39
C VAL A 91 -5.32 5.09 15.86
N PRO A 92 -4.77 6.03 16.66
CA PRO A 92 -4.49 5.78 18.06
C PRO A 92 -5.77 5.75 18.90
N ALA A 93 -5.76 5.08 20.06
CA ALA A 93 -6.89 5.04 20.98
C ALA A 93 -7.40 6.44 21.36
N GLY A 94 -6.50 7.45 21.41
CA GLY A 94 -6.89 8.84 21.68
C GLY A 94 -7.73 9.52 20.58
N ALA A 95 -7.79 8.93 19.39
CA ALA A 95 -8.66 9.40 18.30
C ALA A 95 -9.96 8.61 18.21
N MET A 96 -10.16 7.65 19.10
CA MET A 96 -11.37 6.85 19.21
C MET A 96 -12.22 7.33 20.39
N TYR A 97 -13.51 7.03 20.34
CA TYR A 97 -14.45 7.32 21.42
C TYR A 97 -15.43 6.15 21.63
N PRO A 98 -15.82 5.87 22.90
CA PRO A 98 -16.80 4.83 23.20
C PRO A 98 -18.17 5.14 22.59
N ASN A 99 -18.91 4.12 22.21
CA ASN A 99 -20.33 4.26 21.91
C ASN A 99 -21.10 4.70 23.18
N THR A 100 -22.20 5.40 22.99
CA THR A 100 -23.08 5.76 24.11
C THR A 100 -23.75 4.51 24.73
N THR A 101 -24.09 3.54 23.88
CA THR A 101 -24.68 2.25 24.33
C THR A 101 -23.67 1.14 24.01
N ASN A 102 -23.36 0.30 24.97
CA ASN A 102 -22.37 -0.77 24.86
C ASN A 102 -20.97 -0.23 24.41
N GLY A 103 -20.59 0.94 24.91
CA GLY A 103 -19.27 1.50 24.65
C GLY A 103 -18.20 0.86 25.52
N CYS A 104 -16.99 0.79 25.00
CA CYS A 104 -15.80 0.48 25.78
C CYS A 104 -15.57 1.54 26.88
N SER A 105 -14.52 1.40 27.70
CA SER A 105 -14.18 2.41 28.71
C SER A 105 -13.85 3.77 28.07
N ALA A 106 -13.92 4.82 28.89
CA ALA A 106 -13.33 6.10 28.51
C ALA A 106 -11.80 5.95 28.34
N LEU A 107 -11.20 6.88 27.59
CA LEU A 107 -9.76 6.92 27.38
C LEU A 107 -9.02 6.98 28.72
N THR A 108 -8.16 6.02 28.96
CA THR A 108 -7.27 5.94 30.13
C THR A 108 -5.82 6.13 29.73
N GLN A 109 -4.98 6.48 30.72
CA GLN A 109 -3.54 6.58 30.57
C GLN A 109 -2.90 5.61 31.55
N VAL A 110 -2.00 4.78 31.03
CA VAL A 110 -1.27 3.77 31.80
C VAL A 110 0.20 4.10 31.78
N GLU A 111 0.77 4.35 32.97
CA GLU A 111 2.21 4.55 33.13
C GLU A 111 2.93 3.21 33.11
N LEU A 112 3.96 3.10 32.25
CA LEU A 112 4.90 1.99 32.26
C LEU A 112 6.19 2.45 32.91
N SER A 113 6.62 1.79 33.99
CA SER A 113 7.76 2.23 34.82
C SER A 113 9.08 2.38 34.04
N ASN A 114 9.25 1.66 32.93
CA ASN A 114 10.44 1.69 32.07
C ASN A 114 10.11 1.85 30.59
N GLY A 115 8.95 2.41 30.26
CA GLY A 115 8.46 2.51 28.89
C GLY A 115 7.63 3.80 28.65
N PRO A 116 6.98 3.89 27.50
CA PRO A 116 6.10 5.02 27.21
C PRO A 116 4.81 4.94 28.04
N GLU A 117 4.19 6.09 28.28
CA GLU A 117 2.82 6.12 28.77
C GLU A 117 1.86 5.73 27.65
N LEU A 118 0.99 4.75 27.93
CA LEU A 118 0.02 4.25 26.97
C LEU A 118 -1.34 4.96 27.15
N LYS A 119 -1.95 5.34 26.04
CA LYS A 119 -3.36 5.73 26.03
C LYS A 119 -4.19 4.59 25.49
N CYS A 120 -5.14 4.13 26.29
CA CYS A 120 -5.91 2.92 26.02
C CYS A 120 -7.41 3.16 26.12
N LEU A 121 -8.15 2.37 25.39
CA LEU A 121 -9.58 2.10 25.63
C LEU A 121 -9.69 0.64 26.06
N ASP A 122 -10.40 0.38 27.18
CA ASP A 122 -10.52 -0.96 27.71
C ASP A 122 -11.83 -1.61 27.20
N PHE A 123 -11.70 -2.81 26.68
CA PHE A 123 -12.80 -3.62 26.14
C PHE A 123 -13.05 -4.81 27.05
N ALA A 124 -14.30 -4.98 27.50
CA ALA A 124 -14.66 -6.04 28.43
C ALA A 124 -14.41 -7.44 27.84
N ALA A 125 -14.11 -8.38 28.71
CA ALA A 125 -13.98 -9.80 28.34
C ALA A 125 -15.33 -10.50 28.13
N GLY A 126 -16.40 -9.99 28.73
CA GLY A 126 -17.71 -10.64 28.78
C GLY A 126 -18.83 -9.97 27.97
N ALA A 127 -18.53 -8.93 27.19
CA ALA A 127 -19.47 -8.23 26.34
C ALA A 127 -18.78 -7.64 25.11
N ASP A 128 -19.52 -7.49 24.01
CA ASP A 128 -19.06 -6.72 22.86
C ASP A 128 -19.16 -5.23 23.20
N ASP A 129 -18.04 -4.63 23.48
CA ASP A 129 -17.90 -3.20 23.73
C ASP A 129 -17.39 -2.49 22.48
N PHE A 130 -17.95 -1.34 22.14
CA PHE A 130 -17.74 -0.65 20.89
C PHE A 130 -16.99 0.67 21.07
N ALA A 131 -16.04 0.93 20.17
CA ALA A 131 -15.45 2.25 19.97
C ALA A 131 -15.62 2.69 18.52
N GLN A 132 -15.74 4.00 18.31
CA GLN A 132 -15.80 4.58 16.97
C GLN A 132 -14.64 5.54 16.71
N PHE A 133 -14.33 5.70 15.43
CA PHE A 133 -13.39 6.70 14.93
C PHE A 133 -13.76 7.09 13.50
N THR A 134 -13.19 8.18 13.03
CA THR A 134 -13.44 8.68 11.67
C THR A 134 -12.16 8.76 10.86
N VAL A 135 -12.30 8.51 9.57
CA VAL A 135 -11.22 8.64 8.58
C VAL A 135 -11.75 9.37 7.36
N ALA A 136 -11.00 10.38 6.90
CA ALA A 136 -11.11 10.87 5.53
C ALA A 136 -9.99 10.20 4.72
N PHE A 137 -10.34 9.38 3.76
CA PHE A 137 -9.36 8.66 2.96
C PHE A 137 -8.53 9.60 2.08
N PRO A 138 -7.24 9.29 1.86
CA PRO A 138 -6.42 10.05 0.92
C PRO A 138 -6.99 9.94 -0.50
N LYS A 139 -6.78 10.98 -1.32
CA LYS A 139 -7.25 11.02 -2.71
C LYS A 139 -6.64 9.92 -3.60
N SER A 140 -5.56 9.28 -3.14
CA SER A 140 -4.94 8.12 -3.79
C SER A 140 -5.64 6.79 -3.50
N TRP A 141 -6.63 6.76 -2.59
CA TRP A 141 -7.40 5.54 -2.31
C TRP A 141 -8.24 5.13 -3.52
N ASN A 142 -8.22 3.86 -3.85
CA ASN A 142 -8.92 3.30 -5.02
C ASN A 142 -10.39 2.95 -4.75
N GLU A 143 -10.97 3.44 -3.62
CA GLU A 143 -12.35 3.18 -3.19
C GLU A 143 -12.70 1.69 -2.98
N GLY A 144 -11.68 0.86 -2.89
CA GLY A 144 -11.81 -0.57 -2.62
C GLY A 144 -12.02 -0.89 -1.15
N THR A 145 -11.97 -2.19 -0.84
CA THR A 145 -12.02 -2.67 0.54
C THR A 145 -10.74 -2.29 1.30
N VAL A 146 -10.86 -2.21 2.63
CA VAL A 146 -9.73 -2.04 3.53
C VAL A 146 -9.50 -3.30 4.36
N THR A 147 -8.33 -3.43 4.95
CA THR A 147 -8.05 -4.41 5.99
C THR A 147 -7.63 -3.67 7.26
N PHE A 148 -7.69 -4.32 8.40
CA PHE A 148 -7.24 -3.73 9.66
C PHE A 148 -6.39 -4.70 10.48
N GLN A 149 -5.59 -4.13 11.38
CA GLN A 149 -4.90 -4.83 12.46
C GLN A 149 -5.08 -4.02 13.75
N ALA A 150 -5.45 -4.69 14.83
CA ALA A 150 -5.54 -4.08 16.15
C ALA A 150 -4.22 -4.28 16.92
N PHE A 151 -3.76 -3.20 17.55
CA PHE A 151 -2.63 -3.21 18.49
C PHE A 151 -3.21 -3.17 19.90
N TRP A 152 -2.96 -4.19 20.70
CA TRP A 152 -3.58 -4.34 22.01
C TRP A 152 -2.65 -4.99 23.02
N THR A 153 -3.00 -4.85 24.28
CA THR A 153 -2.30 -5.46 25.41
C THR A 153 -3.29 -5.83 26.50
N VAL A 154 -2.86 -6.57 27.50
CA VAL A 154 -3.63 -6.83 28.73
C VAL A 154 -2.77 -6.55 29.97
N THR A 155 -3.43 -6.28 31.08
CA THR A 155 -2.76 -6.07 32.39
C THR A 155 -2.55 -7.36 33.16
N GLY A 156 -3.13 -8.47 32.70
CA GLY A 156 -3.00 -9.81 33.30
C GLY A 156 -1.95 -10.68 32.62
N THR A 157 -1.93 -11.94 33.01
CA THR A 157 -1.07 -12.99 32.47
C THR A 157 -1.86 -14.08 31.73
N ASP A 158 -3.08 -13.74 31.32
CA ASP A 158 -3.95 -14.65 30.56
C ASP A 158 -3.34 -15.02 29.22
N THR A 159 -3.63 -16.23 28.76
CA THR A 159 -3.18 -16.73 27.44
C THR A 159 -4.33 -16.96 26.48
N GLY A 160 -5.51 -16.47 26.82
CA GLY A 160 -6.71 -16.57 25.98
C GLY A 160 -6.55 -15.87 24.64
N THR A 161 -7.45 -16.15 23.72
CA THR A 161 -7.46 -15.54 22.40
C THR A 161 -8.42 -14.36 22.34
N VAL A 162 -8.06 -13.31 21.63
CA VAL A 162 -8.88 -12.13 21.39
C VAL A 162 -9.12 -11.99 19.89
N ALA A 163 -10.39 -11.84 19.50
CA ALA A 163 -10.79 -11.49 18.16
C ALA A 163 -11.23 -10.03 18.11
N TRP A 164 -10.77 -9.31 17.10
CA TRP A 164 -11.17 -7.93 16.84
C TRP A 164 -12.03 -7.87 15.59
N ALA A 165 -13.06 -7.04 15.63
CA ALA A 165 -13.99 -6.85 14.54
C ALA A 165 -14.09 -5.38 14.14
N LEU A 166 -14.32 -5.13 12.85
CA LEU A 166 -14.47 -3.79 12.29
C LEU A 166 -15.64 -3.75 11.29
N GLN A 167 -16.35 -2.64 11.29
CA GLN A 167 -17.33 -2.28 10.26
C GLN A 167 -17.23 -0.79 9.96
N GLY A 168 -17.68 -0.37 8.77
CA GLY A 168 -17.52 1.02 8.34
C GLY A 168 -18.70 1.53 7.51
N VAL A 169 -18.93 2.86 7.58
CA VAL A 169 -19.91 3.58 6.75
C VAL A 169 -19.35 4.94 6.36
N GLY A 170 -19.51 5.32 5.10
CA GLY A 170 -19.14 6.61 4.57
C GLY A 170 -20.36 7.49 4.28
N PHE A 171 -20.23 8.79 4.52
CA PHE A 171 -21.24 9.80 4.25
C PHE A 171 -20.67 10.89 3.34
N ALA A 172 -21.30 11.09 2.19
CA ALA A 172 -21.00 12.20 1.29
C ALA A 172 -21.59 13.51 1.79
N ASP A 173 -21.26 14.61 1.13
CA ASP A 173 -21.88 15.90 1.38
C ASP A 173 -23.42 15.82 1.25
N ASN A 174 -24.13 16.43 2.19
CA ASN A 174 -25.60 16.41 2.31
C ASN A 174 -26.23 15.01 2.54
N ALA A 175 -25.44 13.96 2.84
CA ALA A 175 -26.02 12.66 3.19
C ALA A 175 -26.60 12.66 4.61
N ASP A 176 -27.73 11.97 4.78
CA ASP A 176 -28.34 11.76 6.10
C ASP A 176 -27.52 10.78 6.92
N GLN A 177 -26.85 11.26 7.97
CA GLN A 177 -26.06 10.43 8.88
C GLN A 177 -26.91 9.56 9.81
N ASN A 178 -28.21 9.85 9.92
CA ASN A 178 -29.16 9.06 10.71
C ASN A 178 -29.93 8.04 9.83
N SER A 179 -29.33 7.61 8.74
CA SER A 179 -29.92 6.62 7.85
C SER A 179 -30.16 5.29 8.56
N SER A 180 -31.29 4.65 8.27
CA SER A 180 -31.65 3.33 8.80
C SER A 180 -30.75 2.19 8.34
N ASP A 181 -29.91 2.44 7.33
CA ASP A 181 -29.05 1.41 6.73
C ASP A 181 -27.84 1.00 7.60
N GLY A 182 -27.42 1.87 8.54
CA GLY A 182 -26.35 1.58 9.50
C GLY A 182 -24.96 1.37 8.88
N PHE A 183 -24.10 0.71 9.61
CA PHE A 183 -22.76 0.31 9.16
C PHE A 183 -22.82 -0.79 8.10
N GLY A 184 -21.72 -1.00 7.37
CA GLY A 184 -21.50 -2.14 6.48
C GLY A 184 -21.37 -3.46 7.25
N ALA A 185 -21.10 -4.55 6.53
CA ALA A 185 -20.92 -5.86 7.13
C ALA A 185 -19.73 -5.89 8.10
N ILE A 186 -19.90 -6.57 9.23
CA ILE A 186 -18.85 -6.82 10.20
C ILE A 186 -17.84 -7.80 9.62
N VAL A 187 -16.54 -7.49 9.77
CA VAL A 187 -15.44 -8.39 9.46
C VAL A 187 -14.63 -8.64 10.72
N VAL A 188 -14.50 -9.91 11.10
CA VAL A 188 -13.76 -10.35 12.28
C VAL A 188 -12.38 -10.84 11.84
N ALA A 189 -11.33 -10.30 12.45
CA ALA A 189 -9.98 -10.80 12.26
C ALA A 189 -9.79 -12.13 12.99
N THR A 190 -8.93 -13.01 12.47
CA THR A 190 -8.60 -14.27 13.13
C THR A 190 -8.14 -14.00 14.58
N ALA A 191 -8.74 -14.72 15.53
CA ALA A 191 -8.41 -14.59 16.95
C ALA A 191 -6.91 -14.84 17.19
N LYS A 192 -6.31 -14.01 18.04
CA LYS A 192 -4.89 -14.05 18.38
C LYS A 192 -4.72 -14.28 19.87
N ALA A 193 -3.91 -15.28 20.24
CA ALA A 193 -3.55 -15.53 21.63
C ALA A 193 -2.65 -14.40 22.17
N PHE A 194 -2.87 -14.03 23.43
CA PHE A 194 -1.96 -13.18 24.18
C PHE A 194 -0.74 -14.00 24.68
N SER A 195 0.38 -13.35 24.88
CA SER A 195 1.64 -13.99 25.25
C SER A 195 1.67 -14.61 26.66
N GLY A 196 0.77 -14.19 27.54
CA GLY A 196 0.80 -14.51 28.98
C GLY A 196 1.74 -13.61 29.79
N THR A 197 2.35 -12.61 29.15
CA THR A 197 3.20 -11.63 29.84
C THR A 197 2.48 -10.29 29.91
N THR A 198 2.26 -9.77 31.11
CA THR A 198 1.57 -8.50 31.32
C THR A 198 2.20 -7.36 30.51
N GLN A 199 1.39 -6.53 29.91
CA GLN A 199 1.78 -5.35 29.13
C GLN A 199 2.57 -5.63 27.81
N ASP A 200 2.70 -6.89 27.39
CA ASP A 200 3.23 -7.20 26.07
C ASP A 200 2.33 -6.62 24.97
N LEU A 201 2.96 -6.02 23.95
CA LEU A 201 2.23 -5.59 22.78
C LEU A 201 1.83 -6.79 21.91
N THR A 202 0.56 -6.92 21.64
CA THR A 202 0.04 -7.92 20.70
C THR A 202 -0.54 -7.23 19.48
N VAL A 203 -0.28 -7.79 18.30
CA VAL A 203 -0.84 -7.31 17.03
C VAL A 203 -1.75 -8.41 16.50
N SER A 204 -3.01 -8.08 16.19
CA SER A 204 -3.94 -9.04 15.59
C SER A 204 -3.43 -9.53 14.23
N ALA A 205 -3.96 -10.65 13.75
CA ALA A 205 -3.83 -10.98 12.33
C ALA A 205 -4.42 -9.84 11.48
N GLU A 206 -3.91 -9.67 10.25
CA GLU A 206 -4.57 -8.79 9.27
C GLU A 206 -5.97 -9.38 8.99
N SER A 207 -6.99 -8.54 9.00
CA SER A 207 -8.36 -8.98 8.75
C SER A 207 -8.58 -9.38 7.29
N GLY A 208 -9.68 -10.05 7.02
CA GLY A 208 -10.26 -10.12 5.68
C GLY A 208 -10.67 -8.73 5.18
N ALA A 209 -11.10 -8.68 3.93
CA ALA A 209 -11.54 -7.45 3.26
C ALA A 209 -12.81 -6.87 3.93
N VAL A 210 -12.70 -5.64 4.43
CA VAL A 210 -13.83 -4.87 5.01
C VAL A 210 -14.41 -4.00 3.90
N THR A 211 -15.65 -4.26 3.54
CA THR A 211 -16.41 -3.39 2.63
C THR A 211 -17.04 -2.27 3.43
N ILE A 212 -16.67 -1.03 3.11
CA ILE A 212 -17.23 0.16 3.77
C ILE A 212 -18.47 0.60 2.98
N ARG A 213 -19.63 0.62 3.64
CA ARG A 213 -20.84 1.03 2.97
C ARG A 213 -20.80 2.52 2.62
N GLY A 214 -21.04 2.86 1.36
CA GLY A 214 -21.13 4.24 0.89
C GLY A 214 -19.85 5.06 0.93
N ALA A 215 -18.68 4.45 1.15
CA ALA A 215 -17.43 5.18 1.18
C ALA A 215 -16.91 5.48 -0.24
N ALA A 216 -16.39 6.69 -0.41
CA ALA A 216 -15.66 7.18 -1.56
C ALA A 216 -14.59 8.18 -1.09
N VAL A 217 -13.71 8.64 -1.98
CA VAL A 217 -12.61 9.56 -1.62
C VAL A 217 -13.09 10.92 -1.08
N ASP A 218 -14.35 11.30 -1.35
CA ASP A 218 -14.95 12.55 -0.91
C ASP A 218 -15.92 12.36 0.27
N THR A 219 -15.91 11.20 0.93
CA THR A 219 -16.77 10.92 2.08
C THR A 219 -16.00 11.01 3.39
N LEU A 220 -16.71 11.37 4.46
CA LEU A 220 -16.26 11.13 5.83
C LEU A 220 -16.69 9.73 6.23
N THR A 221 -15.73 8.86 6.53
CA THR A 221 -15.98 7.48 6.90
C THR A 221 -15.93 7.30 8.40
N TYR A 222 -16.97 6.72 8.96
CA TYR A 222 -17.04 6.27 10.35
C TYR A 222 -16.75 4.79 10.41
N PHE A 223 -15.90 4.40 11.34
CA PHE A 223 -15.61 3.03 11.67
C PHE A 223 -16.09 2.72 13.09
N GLN A 224 -16.50 1.48 13.29
CA GLN A 224 -16.77 0.92 14.61
C GLN A 224 -15.92 -0.32 14.79
N ILE A 225 -15.05 -0.30 15.81
CA ILE A 225 -14.21 -1.42 16.23
C ILE A 225 -14.73 -1.99 17.55
N PHE A 226 -14.62 -3.29 17.72
CA PHE A 226 -14.98 -3.96 18.97
C PHE A 226 -14.20 -5.27 19.16
N ARG A 227 -14.14 -5.73 20.41
CA ARG A 227 -13.70 -7.09 20.73
C ARG A 227 -14.90 -8.02 20.54
N ASP A 228 -14.78 -8.97 19.62
CA ASP A 228 -15.82 -9.99 19.40
C ASP A 228 -15.63 -11.14 20.39
N ILE A 229 -16.48 -11.22 21.40
CA ILE A 229 -16.43 -12.25 22.43
C ILE A 229 -16.99 -13.60 21.97
N SER A 230 -17.68 -13.64 20.83
CA SER A 230 -18.24 -14.89 20.30
C SER A 230 -17.17 -15.76 19.62
N VAL A 231 -16.01 -15.19 19.25
CA VAL A 231 -14.94 -15.85 18.50
C VAL A 231 -13.68 -16.05 19.35
N GLY A 232 -13.42 -15.18 20.31
CA GLY A 232 -12.28 -15.29 21.23
C GLY A 232 -12.54 -16.28 22.37
N THR A 233 -11.44 -16.70 23.03
CA THR A 233 -11.51 -17.41 24.32
C THR A 233 -10.87 -16.54 25.39
N THR A 234 -11.55 -16.34 26.50
CA THR A 234 -11.01 -15.63 27.68
C THR A 234 -10.16 -16.54 28.53
#